data_163789440802cc4aac62d508c62fa09f
#
_entry.id   163789440802cc4aac62d508c62fa09f
#
_cell.length_a   1.000
_cell.length_b   1.000
_cell.length_c   1.000
_cell.angle_alpha   90.00
_cell.angle_beta   90.00
_cell.angle_gamma   90.00
#
_symmetry.space_group_name_H-M   'P 1'
#
loop_
_entity.id
_entity.type
_entity.pdbx_description
1 polymer ?
#
loop_
_entity_poly.entity_id
_entity_poly.type
_entity_poly.pdbx_seq_one_letter_code
_entity_poly.pdbx_strand_id
1 'polypeptide(L)'
;MILLIDNYDSFSYNLYQLIGAVEPDIKVVRNDECILEEIAEMKPEAIILSPGPGRPEDAGICIPVIKEFAGRIPILGVCLGHQSICEAFGGTVSYAKELMHGKKKLMYKTGGSQLFKGLPDTFAAARYHSLAALKDTLPAELRVTAESEDGEVMAVEHTKYPVFGVQFHPESVMTPDGRVMIENFMEVVRND
;
A
#
# COMPACT_ATOMS: atom_id res chain seq x y z
N MET A 1 16.28 3.61 8.04
CA MET A 1 15.20 3.02 8.85
C MET A 1 13.87 3.15 8.09
N ILE A 2 13.12 2.07 8.03
CA ILE A 2 11.77 2.03 7.45
C ILE A 2 10.78 2.21 8.60
N LEU A 3 9.82 3.12 8.46
CA LEU A 3 8.73 3.26 9.41
C LEU A 3 7.51 2.46 8.94
N LEU A 4 7.11 1.46 9.71
CA LEU A 4 5.88 0.70 9.46
C LEU A 4 4.81 1.20 10.42
N ILE A 5 3.74 1.79 9.86
CA ILE A 5 2.57 2.21 10.64
C ILE A 5 1.59 1.04 10.68
N ASP A 6 1.39 0.49 11.86
CA ASP A 6 0.50 -0.65 12.09
C ASP A 6 -0.92 -0.18 12.35
N ASN A 7 -1.85 -0.58 11.50
CA ASN A 7 -3.27 -0.28 11.60
C ASN A 7 -4.05 -1.33 12.44
N TYR A 8 -3.41 -1.91 13.47
CA TYR A 8 -4.00 -2.95 14.31
C TYR A 8 -4.42 -4.18 13.52
N ASP A 9 -3.59 -4.56 12.56
CA ASP A 9 -3.83 -5.68 11.66
C ASP A 9 -3.34 -6.99 12.26
N SER A 10 -4.14 -8.06 12.10
CA SER A 10 -3.78 -9.41 12.55
C SER A 10 -2.55 -9.97 11.81
N PHE A 11 -2.27 -9.48 10.60
CA PHE A 11 -1.18 -9.95 9.74
C PHE A 11 0.01 -8.99 9.67
N SER A 12 0.08 -7.97 10.52
CA SER A 12 1.19 -7.00 10.55
C SER A 12 2.54 -7.68 10.73
N TYR A 13 2.59 -8.76 11.50
CA TYR A 13 3.81 -9.51 11.71
C TYR A 13 4.35 -10.13 10.41
N ASN A 14 3.46 -10.65 9.55
CA ASN A 14 3.86 -11.20 8.26
C ASN A 14 4.42 -10.11 7.34
N LEU A 15 3.80 -8.94 7.34
CA LEU A 15 4.30 -7.80 6.57
C LEU A 15 5.66 -7.33 7.11
N TYR A 16 5.80 -7.24 8.44
CA TYR A 16 7.08 -6.93 9.08
C TYR A 16 8.18 -7.90 8.66
N GLN A 17 7.89 -9.21 8.66
CA GLN A 17 8.85 -10.23 8.24
C GLN A 17 9.22 -10.11 6.76
N LEU A 18 8.24 -9.86 5.89
CA LEU A 18 8.49 -9.70 4.46
C LEU A 18 9.42 -8.49 4.19
N ILE A 19 9.13 -7.36 4.82
CA ILE A 19 9.96 -6.16 4.71
C ILE A 19 11.35 -6.44 5.30
N GLY A 20 11.40 -7.05 6.48
CA GLY A 20 12.63 -7.35 7.20
C GLY A 20 13.57 -8.29 6.46
N ALA A 21 13.05 -9.14 5.59
CA ALA A 21 13.86 -10.00 4.74
C ALA A 21 14.64 -9.21 3.67
N VAL A 22 14.20 -8.02 3.34
CA VAL A 22 14.81 -7.13 2.35
C VAL A 22 15.56 -5.98 3.04
N GLU A 23 14.96 -5.37 4.04
CA GLU A 23 15.54 -4.28 4.82
C GLU A 23 15.22 -4.48 6.31
N PRO A 24 16.22 -4.91 7.13
CA PRO A 24 15.95 -5.26 8.53
C PRO A 24 15.78 -4.08 9.47
N ASP A 25 16.19 -2.87 9.10
CA ASP A 25 16.07 -1.70 9.96
C ASP A 25 14.66 -1.11 9.87
N ILE A 26 13.76 -1.64 10.68
CA ILE A 26 12.34 -1.28 10.70
C ILE A 26 11.95 -0.82 12.10
N LYS A 27 11.23 0.31 12.18
CA LYS A 27 10.52 0.74 13.37
C LYS A 27 9.03 0.60 13.15
N VAL A 28 8.33 -0.04 14.08
CA VAL A 28 6.88 -0.21 14.05
C VAL A 28 6.24 0.76 15.05
N VAL A 29 5.25 1.53 14.59
CA VAL A 29 4.39 2.35 15.46
C VAL A 29 2.94 2.10 15.06
N ARG A 30 2.03 2.13 16.03
CA ARG A 30 0.61 2.04 15.73
C ARG A 30 0.07 3.38 15.23
N ASN A 31 -1.04 3.34 14.51
CA ASN A 31 -1.60 4.52 13.85
C ASN A 31 -2.12 5.61 14.80
N ASP A 32 -2.18 5.36 16.08
CA ASP A 32 -2.60 6.29 17.15
C ASP A 32 -1.53 6.53 18.20
N GLU A 33 -0.29 6.09 17.98
CA GLU A 33 0.81 6.17 18.96
C GLU A 33 1.80 7.31 18.71
N CYS A 34 1.71 7.99 17.57
CA CYS A 34 2.64 9.08 17.25
C CYS A 34 1.94 10.22 16.51
N ILE A 35 2.59 11.36 16.49
CA ILE A 35 2.16 12.55 15.75
C ILE A 35 3.10 12.82 14.58
N LEU A 36 2.69 13.70 13.65
CA LEU A 36 3.47 14.00 12.43
C LEU A 36 4.86 14.54 12.76
N GLU A 37 4.98 15.37 13.78
CA GLU A 37 6.25 15.97 14.20
C GLU A 37 7.25 14.90 14.67
N GLU A 38 6.77 13.89 15.39
CA GLU A 38 7.60 12.76 15.83
C GLU A 38 8.10 11.94 14.63
N ILE A 39 7.24 11.72 13.63
CA ILE A 39 7.64 11.04 12.40
C ILE A 39 8.70 11.85 11.65
N ALA A 40 8.51 13.16 11.55
CA ALA A 40 9.49 14.03 10.90
C ALA A 40 10.86 13.96 11.61
N GLU A 41 10.87 13.92 12.94
CA GLU A 41 12.09 13.79 13.74
C GLU A 41 12.78 12.44 13.56
N MET A 42 12.03 11.37 13.35
CA MET A 42 12.57 10.02 13.07
C MET A 42 13.35 9.97 11.75
N LYS A 43 13.03 10.83 10.79
CA LYS A 43 13.63 10.88 9.46
C LYS A 43 13.67 9.51 8.78
N PRO A 44 12.52 8.82 8.64
CA PRO A 44 12.50 7.52 7.99
C PRO A 44 12.85 7.66 6.50
N GLU A 45 13.51 6.65 5.95
CA GLU A 45 13.82 6.56 4.53
C GLU A 45 12.59 6.23 3.70
N ALA A 46 11.62 5.53 4.29
CA ALA A 46 10.34 5.19 3.70
C ALA A 46 9.29 4.96 4.78
N ILE A 47 8.02 5.12 4.39
CA ILE A 47 6.88 4.83 5.24
C ILE A 47 6.03 3.76 4.58
N ILE A 48 5.69 2.71 5.34
CA ILE A 48 4.78 1.65 4.89
C ILE A 48 3.56 1.68 5.79
N LEU A 49 2.37 1.71 5.17
CA LEU A 49 1.08 1.72 5.86
C LEU A 49 0.49 0.32 5.77
N SER A 50 0.26 -0.32 6.91
CA SER A 50 -0.19 -1.71 6.95
C SER A 50 -1.66 -1.89 6.57
N PRO A 51 -2.09 -3.12 6.27
CA PRO A 51 -3.50 -3.47 6.32
C PRO A 51 -4.10 -3.19 7.68
N GLY A 52 -5.42 -3.23 7.77
CA GLY A 52 -6.13 -3.09 9.03
C GLY A 52 -7.64 -3.10 8.84
N PRO A 53 -8.40 -3.13 9.94
CA PRO A 53 -9.86 -3.12 9.89
C PRO A 53 -10.42 -1.71 9.66
N GLY A 54 -11.67 -1.64 9.25
CA GLY A 54 -12.41 -0.40 9.14
C GLY A 54 -12.14 0.38 7.86
N ARG A 55 -12.39 1.67 7.93
CA ARG A 55 -12.29 2.59 6.79
C ARG A 55 -11.05 3.47 6.92
N PRO A 56 -10.57 4.06 5.81
CA PRO A 56 -9.41 4.97 5.85
C PRO A 56 -9.55 6.12 6.83
N GLU A 57 -10.73 6.71 6.96
CA GLU A 57 -10.98 7.81 7.90
C GLU A 57 -10.80 7.39 9.37
N ASP A 58 -10.92 6.10 9.66
CA ASP A 58 -10.74 5.52 10.99
C ASP A 58 -9.33 4.98 11.24
N ALA A 59 -8.43 5.15 10.28
CA ALA A 59 -7.06 4.62 10.34
C ALA A 59 -6.06 5.59 11.02
N GLY A 60 -6.49 6.33 12.00
CA GLY A 60 -5.65 7.21 12.80
C GLY A 60 -4.86 8.21 11.95
N ILE A 61 -3.55 8.16 12.03
CA ILE A 61 -2.65 9.12 11.40
C ILE A 61 -2.41 8.87 9.90
N CYS A 62 -2.93 7.79 9.31
CA CYS A 62 -2.56 7.37 7.95
C CYS A 62 -2.81 8.47 6.88
N ILE A 63 -4.01 9.04 6.82
CA ILE A 63 -4.30 10.11 5.85
C ILE A 63 -3.45 11.36 6.11
N PRO A 64 -3.33 11.87 7.35
CA PRO A 64 -2.41 12.96 7.64
C PRO A 64 -0.96 12.70 7.24
N VAL A 65 -0.45 11.49 7.46
CA VAL A 65 0.91 11.09 7.06
C VAL A 65 1.09 11.17 5.55
N ILE A 66 0.14 10.67 4.79
CA ILE A 66 0.20 10.71 3.33
C ILE A 66 0.23 12.18 2.86
N LYS A 67 -0.65 13.01 3.38
CA LYS A 67 -0.73 14.43 2.99
C LYS A 67 0.54 15.21 3.34
N GLU A 68 1.16 14.93 4.48
CA GLU A 68 2.36 15.62 4.94
C GLU A 68 3.63 15.15 4.22
N PHE A 69 3.78 13.84 4.01
CA PHE A 69 5.05 13.28 3.58
C PHE A 69 5.10 12.86 2.11
N ALA A 70 3.96 12.82 1.39
CA ALA A 70 3.98 12.56 -0.05
C ALA A 70 4.85 13.60 -0.77
N GLY A 71 5.77 13.11 -1.61
CA GLY A 71 6.75 13.97 -2.28
C GLY A 71 8.02 14.27 -1.44
N ARG A 72 8.02 13.87 -0.17
CA ARG A 72 9.18 14.04 0.73
C ARG A 72 9.80 12.71 1.14
N ILE A 73 8.98 11.69 1.29
CA ILE A 73 9.38 10.34 1.72
C ILE A 73 8.61 9.33 0.87
N PRO A 74 9.27 8.30 0.31
CA PRO A 74 8.55 7.21 -0.39
C PRO A 74 7.53 6.52 0.52
N ILE A 75 6.34 6.26 -0.01
CA ILE A 75 5.23 5.65 0.74
C ILE A 75 4.68 4.44 0.00
N LEU A 76 4.50 3.33 0.72
CA LEU A 76 3.79 2.15 0.24
C LEU A 76 2.60 1.87 1.17
N GLY A 77 1.39 1.84 0.62
CA GLY A 77 0.18 1.47 1.35
C GLY A 77 -0.31 0.08 0.95
N VAL A 78 -0.65 -0.74 1.94
CA VAL A 78 -1.17 -2.10 1.72
C VAL A 78 -2.59 -2.18 2.26
N CYS A 79 -3.55 -2.60 1.44
CA CYS A 79 -4.97 -2.77 1.75
C CYS A 79 -5.58 -1.49 2.34
N LEU A 80 -5.77 -1.38 3.65
CA LEU A 80 -6.24 -0.15 4.28
C LEU A 80 -5.29 1.04 4.01
N GLY A 81 -3.99 0.81 3.98
CA GLY A 81 -2.99 1.82 3.62
C GLY A 81 -3.14 2.31 2.18
N HIS A 82 -3.42 1.41 1.25
CA HIS A 82 -3.75 1.76 -0.14
C HIS A 82 -5.03 2.60 -0.22
N GLN A 83 -6.08 2.19 0.48
CA GLN A 83 -7.34 2.93 0.52
C GLN A 83 -7.14 4.33 1.11
N SER A 84 -6.29 4.45 2.13
CA SER A 84 -5.92 5.74 2.72
C SER A 84 -5.20 6.65 1.71
N ILE A 85 -4.34 6.10 0.87
CA ILE A 85 -3.69 6.85 -0.22
C ILE A 85 -4.76 7.36 -1.20
N CYS A 86 -5.67 6.51 -1.62
CA CYS A 86 -6.74 6.90 -2.56
C CYS A 86 -7.58 8.05 -1.98
N GLU A 87 -7.99 7.98 -0.73
CA GLU A 87 -8.77 9.04 -0.09
C GLU A 87 -7.96 10.31 0.18
N ALA A 88 -6.69 10.18 0.56
CA ALA A 88 -5.82 11.33 0.81
C ALA A 88 -5.69 12.22 -0.44
N PHE A 89 -5.73 11.64 -1.63
CA PHE A 89 -5.67 12.36 -2.89
C PHE A 89 -7.06 12.69 -3.49
N GLY A 90 -8.14 12.43 -2.77
CA GLY A 90 -9.49 12.86 -3.14
C GLY A 90 -10.37 11.79 -3.78
N GLY A 91 -9.91 10.54 -3.85
CA GLY A 91 -10.72 9.40 -4.30
C GLY A 91 -11.72 8.96 -3.22
N THR A 92 -12.67 8.13 -3.63
CA THR A 92 -13.70 7.56 -2.74
C THR A 92 -13.47 6.07 -2.58
N VAL A 93 -13.49 5.60 -1.33
CA VAL A 93 -13.47 4.17 -0.99
C VAL A 93 -14.88 3.77 -0.54
N SER A 94 -15.41 2.70 -1.14
CA SER A 94 -16.74 2.20 -0.85
C SER A 94 -16.75 0.66 -0.94
N TYR A 95 -17.91 0.06 -0.95
CA TYR A 95 -18.01 -1.39 -1.01
C TYR A 95 -17.40 -1.96 -2.29
N ALA A 96 -16.61 -3.02 -2.13
CA ALA A 96 -16.07 -3.80 -3.25
C ALA A 96 -17.21 -4.50 -4.01
N LYS A 97 -16.97 -4.81 -5.28
CA LYS A 97 -17.93 -5.54 -6.11
C LYS A 97 -18.23 -6.93 -5.54
N GLU A 98 -17.21 -7.54 -4.91
CA GLU A 98 -17.32 -8.83 -4.24
C GLU A 98 -16.56 -8.78 -2.92
N LEU A 99 -17.17 -9.32 -1.85
CA LEU A 99 -16.46 -9.51 -0.58
C LEU A 99 -15.35 -10.54 -0.75
N MET A 100 -14.11 -10.13 -0.46
CA MET A 100 -12.94 -10.98 -0.51
C MET A 100 -12.49 -11.36 0.89
N HIS A 101 -12.37 -12.66 1.12
CA HIS A 101 -11.95 -13.20 2.41
C HIS A 101 -10.92 -14.32 2.20
N GLY A 102 -9.66 -13.93 2.01
CA GLY A 102 -8.58 -14.89 1.84
C GLY A 102 -8.61 -15.64 0.51
N LYS A 103 -8.87 -14.96 -0.60
CA LYS A 103 -8.92 -15.57 -1.93
C LYS A 103 -7.69 -15.20 -2.73
N LYS A 104 -7.07 -16.21 -3.35
CA LYS A 104 -6.03 -16.01 -4.36
C LYS A 104 -6.69 -15.68 -5.70
N LYS A 105 -6.39 -14.51 -6.24
CA LYS A 105 -6.96 -14.01 -7.49
C LYS A 105 -5.86 -13.50 -8.42
N LEU A 106 -6.19 -13.39 -9.69
CA LEU A 106 -5.28 -12.81 -10.68
C LEU A 106 -5.41 -11.28 -10.69
N MET A 107 -4.23 -10.63 -10.75
CA MET A 107 -4.09 -9.19 -10.95
C MET A 107 -3.62 -8.93 -12.37
N TYR A 108 -4.21 -7.94 -13.03
CA TYR A 108 -3.91 -7.56 -14.41
C TYR A 108 -3.22 -6.21 -14.40
N LYS A 109 -1.97 -6.14 -14.87
CA LYS A 109 -1.25 -4.87 -14.98
C LYS A 109 -1.92 -3.99 -16.03
N THR A 110 -2.15 -2.73 -15.68
CA THR A 110 -2.82 -1.74 -16.56
C THR A 110 -1.90 -0.64 -17.04
N GLY A 111 -0.62 -0.73 -16.74
CA GLY A 111 0.40 0.22 -17.14
C GLY A 111 1.73 -0.10 -16.50
N GLY A 112 2.77 0.62 -16.87
CA GLY A 112 4.09 0.46 -16.25
C GLY A 112 4.08 0.92 -14.79
N SER A 113 4.66 0.13 -13.91
CA SER A 113 4.88 0.49 -12.51
C SER A 113 6.25 0.00 -12.08
N GLN A 114 6.97 0.84 -11.33
CA GLN A 114 8.24 0.43 -10.74
C GLN A 114 8.05 -0.70 -9.74
N LEU A 115 6.92 -0.72 -9.04
CA LEU A 115 6.59 -1.75 -8.05
C LEU A 115 6.48 -3.15 -8.68
N PHE A 116 6.00 -3.23 -9.92
CA PHE A 116 5.77 -4.49 -10.63
C PHE A 116 6.85 -4.83 -11.65
N LYS A 117 8.00 -4.18 -11.57
CA LYS A 117 9.14 -4.45 -12.44
C LYS A 117 9.57 -5.91 -12.31
N GLY A 118 9.68 -6.60 -13.43
CA GLY A 118 10.05 -8.01 -13.46
C GLY A 118 8.91 -9.00 -13.29
N LEU A 119 7.69 -8.53 -12.98
CA LEU A 119 6.51 -9.38 -12.92
C LEU A 119 5.86 -9.53 -14.30
N PRO A 120 5.21 -10.68 -14.57
CA PRO A 120 4.42 -10.84 -15.80
C PRO A 120 3.21 -9.91 -15.81
N ASP A 121 2.56 -9.76 -16.98
CA ASP A 121 1.38 -8.90 -17.14
C ASP A 121 0.21 -9.31 -16.25
N THR A 122 0.15 -10.59 -15.88
CA THR A 122 -0.84 -11.16 -14.98
C THR A 122 -0.11 -11.92 -13.87
N PHE A 123 -0.43 -11.63 -12.62
CA PHE A 123 0.16 -12.31 -11.48
C PHE A 123 -0.89 -12.61 -10.40
N ALA A 124 -0.64 -13.61 -9.57
CA ALA A 124 -1.55 -14.00 -8.49
C ALA A 124 -1.27 -13.23 -7.21
N ALA A 125 -2.32 -12.85 -6.50
CA ALA A 125 -2.21 -12.19 -5.20
C ALA A 125 -3.42 -12.50 -4.32
N ALA A 126 -3.22 -12.38 -3.01
CA ALA A 126 -4.25 -12.61 -2.01
C ALA A 126 -5.10 -11.36 -1.79
N ARG A 127 -6.41 -11.54 -1.73
CA ARG A 127 -7.39 -10.48 -1.44
C ARG A 127 -8.14 -10.76 -0.15
N TYR A 128 -8.19 -9.75 0.74
CA TYR A 128 -8.87 -9.79 2.05
C TYR A 128 -9.56 -8.45 2.30
N HIS A 129 -10.53 -8.05 1.46
CA HIS A 129 -11.16 -6.74 1.62
C HIS A 129 -12.64 -6.75 1.26
N SER A 130 -13.41 -5.91 1.94
CA SER A 130 -14.82 -5.62 1.64
C SER A 130 -15.02 -4.24 1.02
N LEU A 131 -13.98 -3.42 1.04
CA LEU A 131 -13.96 -2.06 0.49
C LEU A 131 -12.93 -1.97 -0.62
N ALA A 132 -13.14 -1.05 -1.55
CA ALA A 132 -12.21 -0.78 -2.65
C ALA A 132 -12.34 0.68 -3.09
N ALA A 133 -11.28 1.20 -3.69
CA ALA A 133 -11.32 2.52 -4.31
C ALA A 133 -12.21 2.49 -5.55
N LEU A 134 -13.08 3.47 -5.69
CA LEU A 134 -13.91 3.65 -6.86
C LEU A 134 -13.09 4.31 -7.97
N LYS A 135 -12.86 3.57 -9.05
CA LYS A 135 -11.97 3.98 -10.15
C LYS A 135 -12.32 5.37 -10.71
N ASP A 136 -13.61 5.65 -10.93
CA ASP A 136 -14.07 6.90 -11.52
C ASP A 136 -13.89 8.12 -10.61
N THR A 137 -13.60 7.91 -9.32
CA THR A 137 -13.38 8.99 -8.35
C THR A 137 -11.90 9.34 -8.18
N LEU A 138 -10.98 8.54 -8.73
CA LEU A 138 -9.55 8.76 -8.58
C LEU A 138 -9.10 10.01 -9.36
N PRO A 139 -8.27 10.87 -8.75
CA PRO A 139 -7.75 12.04 -9.45
C PRO A 139 -6.71 11.66 -10.51
N ALA A 140 -6.39 12.59 -11.40
CA ALA A 140 -5.38 12.38 -12.43
C ALA A 140 -3.99 12.10 -11.87
N GLU A 141 -3.68 12.55 -10.64
CA GLU A 141 -2.39 12.30 -9.99
C GLU A 141 -2.20 10.84 -9.58
N LEU A 142 -3.27 10.06 -9.43
CA LEU A 142 -3.19 8.64 -9.10
C LEU A 142 -3.51 7.79 -10.33
N ARG A 143 -2.49 7.10 -10.82
CA ARG A 143 -2.62 6.19 -11.94
C ARG A 143 -2.93 4.78 -11.43
N VAL A 144 -3.95 4.14 -12.00
CA VAL A 144 -4.23 2.72 -11.72
C VAL A 144 -3.18 1.87 -12.45
N THR A 145 -2.51 1.00 -11.72
CA THR A 145 -1.41 0.17 -12.22
C THR A 145 -1.73 -1.32 -12.25
N ALA A 146 -2.79 -1.74 -11.58
CA ALA A 146 -3.32 -3.09 -11.66
C ALA A 146 -4.82 -3.10 -11.35
N GLU A 147 -5.53 -4.02 -11.99
CA GLU A 147 -6.96 -4.25 -11.80
C GLU A 147 -7.24 -5.73 -11.61
N SER A 148 -8.37 -6.04 -10.97
CA SER A 148 -8.92 -7.39 -10.94
C SER A 148 -9.59 -7.73 -12.29
N GLU A 149 -10.00 -8.99 -12.45
CA GLU A 149 -10.70 -9.44 -13.65
C GLU A 149 -11.97 -8.63 -13.92
N ASP A 150 -12.69 -8.24 -12.89
CA ASP A 150 -13.92 -7.44 -12.99
C ASP A 150 -13.67 -5.92 -13.02
N GLY A 151 -12.41 -5.50 -13.17
CA GLY A 151 -12.04 -4.09 -13.34
C GLY A 151 -11.95 -3.28 -12.05
N GLU A 152 -11.91 -3.92 -10.88
CA GLU A 152 -11.73 -3.23 -9.61
C GLU A 152 -10.27 -2.79 -9.42
N VAL A 153 -10.06 -1.60 -8.87
CA VAL A 153 -8.73 -1.04 -8.62
C VAL A 153 -7.96 -1.93 -7.64
N MET A 154 -6.82 -2.46 -8.06
CA MET A 154 -5.96 -3.32 -7.25
C MET A 154 -4.63 -2.69 -6.91
N ALA A 155 -4.18 -1.69 -7.66
CA ALA A 155 -2.98 -0.92 -7.34
C ALA A 155 -3.04 0.47 -7.95
N VAL A 156 -2.44 1.41 -7.26
CA VAL A 156 -2.27 2.80 -7.73
C VAL A 156 -0.83 3.25 -7.53
N GLU A 157 -0.41 4.22 -8.33
CA GLU A 157 0.89 4.88 -8.24
C GLU A 157 0.70 6.36 -8.52
N HIS A 158 1.33 7.21 -7.70
CA HIS A 158 1.30 8.65 -7.97
C HIS A 158 2.15 8.96 -9.21
N THR A 159 1.68 9.90 -10.03
CA THR A 159 2.33 10.23 -11.30
C THR A 159 3.67 10.95 -11.13
N LYS A 160 3.91 11.60 -9.97
CA LYS A 160 5.13 12.38 -9.70
C LYS A 160 5.89 11.89 -8.49
N TYR A 161 5.20 11.50 -7.41
CA TYR A 161 5.82 11.13 -6.15
C TYR A 161 5.99 9.62 -6.02
N PRO A 162 7.00 9.13 -5.30
CA PRO A 162 7.14 7.70 -5.04
C PRO A 162 6.11 7.23 -3.99
N VAL A 163 4.84 7.24 -4.36
CA VAL A 163 3.71 6.79 -3.55
C VAL A 163 3.01 5.67 -4.29
N PHE A 164 2.92 4.51 -3.65
CA PHE A 164 2.37 3.27 -4.21
C PHE A 164 1.31 2.71 -3.27
N GLY A 165 0.22 2.21 -3.85
CA GLY A 165 -0.81 1.49 -3.09
C GLY A 165 -1.15 0.17 -3.74
N VAL A 166 -1.29 -0.89 -2.94
CA VAL A 166 -1.76 -2.20 -3.38
C VAL A 166 -2.94 -2.63 -2.52
N GLN A 167 -4.04 -3.04 -3.17
CA GLN A 167 -5.23 -3.50 -2.46
C GLN A 167 -5.06 -4.93 -1.93
N PHE A 168 -4.24 -5.72 -2.59
CA PHE A 168 -3.93 -7.09 -2.21
C PHE A 168 -2.83 -7.13 -1.13
N HIS A 169 -2.57 -8.33 -0.61
CA HIS A 169 -1.62 -8.57 0.47
C HIS A 169 -0.32 -9.20 -0.05
N PRO A 170 0.75 -8.42 -0.25
CA PRO A 170 2.04 -8.96 -0.70
C PRO A 170 2.68 -9.91 0.32
N GLU A 171 2.34 -9.78 1.60
CA GLU A 171 2.88 -10.59 2.69
C GLU A 171 2.28 -12.00 2.77
N SER A 172 1.15 -12.23 2.08
CA SER A 172 0.47 -13.53 2.10
C SER A 172 1.25 -14.57 1.30
N VAL A 173 1.23 -15.82 1.79
CA VAL A 173 1.77 -16.99 1.04
C VAL A 173 1.06 -17.19 -0.30
N MET A 174 -0.14 -16.67 -0.47
CA MET A 174 -0.91 -16.70 -1.71
C MET A 174 -0.48 -15.61 -2.72
N THR A 175 0.49 -14.78 -2.38
CA THR A 175 1.09 -13.78 -3.27
C THR A 175 2.55 -14.18 -3.51
N PRO A 176 2.83 -15.03 -4.52
CA PRO A 176 4.18 -15.58 -4.74
C PRO A 176 5.24 -14.50 -5.02
N ASP A 177 4.84 -13.40 -5.66
CA ASP A 177 5.75 -12.33 -6.08
C ASP A 177 5.83 -11.17 -5.08
N GLY A 178 5.29 -11.35 -3.87
CA GLY A 178 5.26 -10.29 -2.84
C GLY A 178 6.64 -9.77 -2.49
N ARG A 179 7.63 -10.64 -2.37
CA ARG A 179 9.01 -10.24 -2.09
C ARG A 179 9.60 -9.35 -3.19
N VAL A 180 9.35 -9.68 -4.45
CA VAL A 180 9.81 -8.88 -5.59
C VAL A 180 9.26 -7.46 -5.52
N MET A 181 7.99 -7.32 -5.11
CA MET A 181 7.38 -6.00 -4.94
C MET A 181 8.07 -5.17 -3.86
N ILE A 182 8.39 -5.78 -2.73
CA ILE A 182 9.12 -5.09 -1.65
C ILE A 182 10.54 -4.74 -2.10
N GLU A 183 11.23 -5.63 -2.79
CA GLU A 183 12.56 -5.35 -3.36
C GLU A 183 12.50 -4.17 -4.35
N ASN A 184 11.49 -4.13 -5.20
CA ASN A 184 11.28 -3.03 -6.14
C ASN A 184 11.00 -1.70 -5.41
N PHE A 185 10.19 -1.73 -4.37
CA PHE A 185 9.94 -0.54 -3.55
C PHE A 185 11.22 -0.05 -2.88
N MET A 186 12.03 -0.94 -2.32
CA MET A 186 13.29 -0.57 -1.70
C MET A 186 14.31 -0.05 -2.72
N GLU A 187 14.27 -0.52 -3.96
CA GLU A 187 15.08 0.06 -5.03
C GLU A 187 14.69 1.52 -5.28
N VAL A 188 13.40 1.83 -5.32
CA VAL A 188 12.92 3.22 -5.41
C VAL A 188 13.41 4.06 -4.24
N VAL A 189 13.30 3.54 -3.01
CA VAL A 189 13.75 4.23 -1.78
C VAL A 189 15.25 4.58 -1.86
N ARG A 190 16.10 3.66 -2.33
CA ARG A 190 17.54 3.86 -2.42
C ARG A 190 17.96 4.84 -3.52
N ASN A 191 17.09 5.06 -4.50
CA ASN A 191 17.38 5.94 -5.64
C ASN A 191 16.68 7.31 -5.54
N ASP A 192 15.95 7.57 -4.46
CA ASP A 192 15.20 8.81 -4.25
C ASP A 192 16.07 9.97 -3.70
#